data_30011473eccc2c50dd294ef7df8190eb
#
_entry.id   30011473eccc2c50dd294ef7df8190eb
#
_cell.length_a   1.000
_cell.length_b   1.000
_cell.length_c   1.000
_cell.angle_alpha   90.00
_cell.angle_beta   90.00
_cell.angle_gamma   90.00
#
_symmetry.space_group_name_H-M   'P 1'
#
loop_
_entity.id
_entity.type
_entity.pdbx_description
1 polymer ?
#
loop_
_entity_poly.entity_id
_entity_poly.type
_entity_poly.pdbx_seq_one_letter_code
_entity_poly.pdbx_strand_id
1 'polypeptide(L)'
;MEELERIERPSASEGERRAAEWLVGRFAELGAEARIEAEPAHGTYWWPLGIGATLGAIGGILSLRGRRVLGGALAGAAAAGMASDYPPGKRLLRRALPRRTTYNVVCELGPATAERTVVAIAHHDAAHSGLVFHPKLPEIADRLGMIERTDTSPPLMAPVVGGPVLAALGAFTGRRLLTKLGVVLGIGSAAAMAEIGMREVVPGANDNGTAVVSLLALAEQLIEQPPESLRVILLSVGSEESFSEGMKAFGERHFPTLTRESTFFLCLESTGSPHLLVLRGEGFLKMREYPARALALMDGLAEELDVWLYPNLRTRSGTDGLESMAAGYETAVIASCTDLKQPANYHWWHDLAENVDFGTVADGIRLSEATIRRLDERWL
;
A
#
# COMPACT_ATOMS: atom_id res chain seq x y z
N MET A 1 4.66 19.42 3.64
CA MET A 1 3.84 18.43 4.35
C MET A 1 2.58 19.07 4.95
N GLU A 2 2.67 20.09 5.78
CA GLU A 2 1.51 20.77 6.40
C GLU A 2 0.45 21.29 5.41
N GLU A 3 0.82 21.64 4.19
CA GLU A 3 -0.14 22.01 3.14
C GLU A 3 -0.90 20.80 2.62
N LEU A 4 -0.20 19.66 2.44
CA LEU A 4 -0.80 18.43 1.93
C LEU A 4 -1.76 17.81 2.96
N GLU A 5 -1.42 17.81 4.25
CA GLU A 5 -2.29 17.25 5.31
C GLU A 5 -3.63 18.00 5.44
N ARG A 6 -3.69 19.29 5.01
CA ARG A 6 -4.93 20.08 5.01
C ARG A 6 -5.86 19.72 3.85
N ILE A 7 -5.40 18.98 2.88
CA ILE A 7 -6.20 18.51 1.75
C ILE A 7 -6.84 17.19 2.15
N GLU A 8 -8.14 17.18 2.42
CA GLU A 8 -8.88 15.94 2.54
C GLU A 8 -8.88 15.23 1.19
N ARG A 9 -8.14 14.10 1.10
CA ARG A 9 -7.75 13.46 -0.17
C ARG A 9 -8.00 11.96 -0.21
N PRO A 10 -9.26 11.50 0.01
CA PRO A 10 -9.55 10.08 -0.10
C PRO A 10 -9.39 9.59 -1.54
N SER A 11 -9.11 8.30 -1.70
CA SER A 11 -8.92 7.63 -3.00
C SER A 11 -10.01 7.98 -4.02
N ALA A 12 -9.60 8.24 -5.27
CA ALA A 12 -10.47 8.53 -6.43
C ALA A 12 -11.51 9.63 -6.16
N SER A 13 -11.06 10.73 -5.55
CA SER A 13 -11.89 11.87 -5.17
C SER A 13 -11.38 13.18 -5.76
N GLU A 14 -12.20 14.22 -5.61
CA GLU A 14 -11.81 15.59 -5.92
C GLU A 14 -10.65 16.08 -5.02
N GLY A 15 -10.57 15.56 -3.80
CA GLY A 15 -9.47 15.86 -2.89
C GLY A 15 -8.14 15.25 -3.36
N GLU A 16 -8.16 14.00 -3.84
CA GLU A 16 -6.99 13.36 -4.47
C GLU A 16 -6.55 14.17 -5.70
N ARG A 17 -7.49 14.61 -6.56
CA ARG A 17 -7.18 15.46 -7.72
C ARG A 17 -6.49 16.77 -7.30
N ARG A 18 -7.00 17.44 -6.24
CA ARG A 18 -6.37 18.66 -5.72
C ARG A 18 -4.97 18.41 -5.17
N ALA A 19 -4.74 17.27 -4.52
CA ALA A 19 -3.41 16.88 -4.05
C ALA A 19 -2.46 16.63 -5.24
N ALA A 20 -2.93 15.97 -6.30
CA ALA A 20 -2.17 15.79 -7.53
C ALA A 20 -1.82 17.12 -8.20
N GLU A 21 -2.78 18.06 -8.30
CA GLU A 21 -2.55 19.41 -8.84
C GLU A 21 -1.56 20.22 -8.00
N TRP A 22 -1.68 20.14 -6.67
CA TRP A 22 -0.73 20.74 -5.75
C TRP A 22 0.69 20.20 -5.99
N LEU A 23 0.83 18.87 -6.13
CA LEU A 23 2.14 18.25 -6.35
C LEU A 23 2.76 18.65 -7.69
N VAL A 24 1.96 18.74 -8.77
CA VAL A 24 2.43 19.28 -10.06
C VAL A 24 2.94 20.71 -9.91
N GLY A 25 2.23 21.54 -9.14
CA GLY A 25 2.68 22.91 -8.81
C GLY A 25 4.04 22.91 -8.07
N ARG A 26 4.23 22.01 -7.10
CA ARG A 26 5.50 21.90 -6.36
C ARG A 26 6.65 21.46 -7.26
N PHE A 27 6.45 20.48 -8.16
CA PHE A 27 7.46 20.12 -9.14
C PHE A 27 7.82 21.29 -10.07
N ALA A 28 6.81 22.07 -10.51
CA ALA A 28 7.07 23.24 -11.36
C ALA A 28 7.87 24.34 -10.64
N GLU A 29 7.66 24.54 -9.34
CA GLU A 29 8.47 25.47 -8.53
C GLU A 29 9.94 25.03 -8.43
N LEU A 30 10.22 23.73 -8.47
CA LEU A 30 11.57 23.18 -8.53
C LEU A 30 12.16 23.21 -9.95
N GLY A 31 11.39 23.63 -10.97
CA GLY A 31 11.82 23.66 -12.37
C GLY A 31 11.66 22.32 -13.10
N ALA A 32 10.88 21.40 -12.57
CA ALA A 32 10.57 20.11 -13.21
C ALA A 32 9.17 20.12 -13.84
N GLU A 33 9.04 19.47 -15.00
CA GLU A 33 7.75 19.24 -15.63
C GLU A 33 7.13 17.94 -15.10
N ALA A 34 5.94 18.06 -14.53
CA ALA A 34 5.14 16.91 -14.12
C ALA A 34 3.76 16.95 -14.80
N ARG A 35 3.19 15.77 -15.04
CA ARG A 35 1.86 15.63 -15.63
C ARG A 35 0.96 14.77 -14.77
N ILE A 36 -0.34 15.02 -14.87
CA ILE A 36 -1.36 14.17 -14.26
C ILE A 36 -1.85 13.15 -15.30
N GLU A 37 -1.84 11.88 -14.92
CA GLU A 37 -2.46 10.79 -15.67
C GLU A 37 -3.75 10.38 -14.95
N ALA A 38 -4.89 10.67 -15.58
CA ALA A 38 -6.20 10.34 -15.04
C ALA A 38 -6.58 8.92 -15.46
N GLU A 39 -6.87 8.06 -14.49
CA GLU A 39 -7.09 6.63 -14.70
C GLU A 39 -8.37 6.14 -14.04
N PRO A 40 -9.00 5.06 -14.58
CA PRO A 40 -10.20 4.51 -13.96
C PRO A 40 -9.86 3.78 -12.65
N ALA A 41 -10.63 4.09 -11.61
CA ALA A 41 -10.57 3.48 -10.28
C ALA A 41 -11.97 3.31 -9.69
N HIS A 42 -12.05 2.82 -8.45
CA HIS A 42 -13.30 2.74 -7.68
C HIS A 42 -13.19 3.52 -6.35
N GLY A 43 -11.96 3.73 -5.84
CA GLY A 43 -11.67 4.49 -4.64
C GLY A 43 -12.22 3.84 -3.38
N THR A 44 -12.24 2.51 -3.33
CA THR A 44 -12.76 1.80 -2.15
C THR A 44 -12.29 0.34 -2.11
N TYR A 45 -11.89 -0.14 -0.94
CA TYR A 45 -11.76 -1.56 -0.66
C TYR A 45 -12.84 -2.06 0.31
N TRP A 46 -13.38 -1.17 1.13
CA TRP A 46 -14.35 -1.52 2.17
C TRP A 46 -15.69 -1.99 1.61
N TRP A 47 -16.19 -1.40 0.51
CA TRP A 47 -17.45 -1.86 -0.08
C TRP A 47 -17.34 -3.25 -0.70
N PRO A 48 -16.38 -3.58 -1.58
CA PRO A 48 -16.30 -4.95 -2.12
C PRO A 48 -16.05 -5.98 -1.01
N LEU A 49 -15.20 -5.69 -0.02
CA LEU A 49 -14.94 -6.60 1.08
C LEU A 49 -16.14 -6.72 2.04
N GLY A 50 -16.80 -5.60 2.36
CA GLY A 50 -18.00 -5.61 3.20
C GLY A 50 -19.17 -6.37 2.56
N ILE A 51 -19.40 -6.19 1.26
CA ILE A 51 -20.40 -6.97 0.49
C ILE A 51 -20.01 -8.45 0.50
N GLY A 52 -18.76 -8.79 0.23
CA GLY A 52 -18.27 -10.16 0.26
C GLY A 52 -18.45 -10.82 1.64
N ALA A 53 -18.10 -10.12 2.73
CA ALA A 53 -18.28 -10.59 4.10
C ALA A 53 -19.76 -10.82 4.43
N THR A 54 -20.64 -9.91 4.00
CA THR A 54 -22.09 -10.04 4.15
C THR A 54 -22.63 -11.28 3.40
N LEU A 55 -22.25 -11.47 2.15
CA LEU A 55 -22.64 -12.63 1.35
C LEU A 55 -22.12 -13.94 1.98
N GLY A 56 -20.90 -13.94 2.51
CA GLY A 56 -20.33 -15.05 3.25
C GLY A 56 -21.15 -15.41 4.51
N ALA A 57 -21.55 -14.40 5.28
CA ALA A 57 -22.40 -14.56 6.46
C ALA A 57 -23.79 -15.10 6.10
N ILE A 58 -24.43 -14.57 5.05
CA ILE A 58 -25.71 -15.06 4.52
C ILE A 58 -25.58 -16.54 4.11
N GLY A 59 -24.50 -16.89 3.38
CA GLY A 59 -24.21 -18.28 3.00
C GLY A 59 -24.09 -19.20 4.21
N GLY A 60 -23.39 -18.76 5.26
CA GLY A 60 -23.30 -19.48 6.52
C GLY A 60 -24.66 -19.68 7.20
N ILE A 61 -25.50 -18.64 7.28
CA ILE A 61 -26.85 -18.71 7.84
C ILE A 61 -27.73 -19.68 7.05
N LEU A 62 -27.69 -19.65 5.72
CA LEU A 62 -28.42 -20.60 4.86
C LEU A 62 -27.99 -22.04 5.15
N SER A 63 -26.68 -22.28 5.31
CA SER A 63 -26.15 -23.58 5.67
C SER A 63 -26.68 -24.09 7.03
N LEU A 64 -26.67 -23.22 8.06
CA LEU A 64 -27.19 -23.54 9.39
C LEU A 64 -28.70 -23.87 9.39
N ARG A 65 -29.45 -23.28 8.42
CA ARG A 65 -30.86 -23.54 8.17
C ARG A 65 -31.14 -24.74 7.26
N GLY A 66 -30.12 -25.61 7.01
CA GLY A 66 -30.24 -26.84 6.26
C GLY A 66 -29.93 -26.72 4.75
N ARG A 67 -29.78 -25.54 4.19
CA ARG A 67 -29.43 -25.33 2.78
C ARG A 67 -27.91 -25.33 2.56
N ARG A 68 -27.25 -26.42 2.95
CA ARG A 68 -25.78 -26.52 3.10
C ARG A 68 -25.05 -26.29 1.78
N VAL A 69 -25.51 -26.89 0.66
CA VAL A 69 -24.85 -26.75 -0.64
C VAL A 69 -24.95 -25.31 -1.15
N LEU A 70 -26.16 -24.73 -1.14
CA LEU A 70 -26.36 -23.35 -1.57
C LEU A 70 -25.58 -22.38 -0.68
N GLY A 71 -25.66 -22.55 0.64
CA GLY A 71 -24.95 -21.69 1.59
C GLY A 71 -23.44 -21.79 1.44
N GLY A 72 -22.91 -22.99 1.28
CA GLY A 72 -21.47 -23.23 1.05
C GLY A 72 -20.99 -22.64 -0.27
N ALA A 73 -21.77 -22.81 -1.35
CA ALA A 73 -21.43 -22.21 -2.66
C ALA A 73 -21.42 -20.69 -2.61
N LEU A 74 -22.41 -20.07 -1.96
CA LEU A 74 -22.45 -18.61 -1.80
C LEU A 74 -21.26 -18.09 -0.98
N ALA A 75 -20.97 -18.71 0.16
CA ALA A 75 -19.83 -18.32 1.01
C ALA A 75 -18.48 -18.54 0.29
N GLY A 76 -18.34 -19.64 -0.46
CA GLY A 76 -17.14 -19.93 -1.26
C GLY A 76 -16.94 -18.93 -2.40
N ALA A 77 -18.02 -18.57 -3.10
CA ALA A 77 -17.96 -17.54 -4.15
C ALA A 77 -17.60 -16.16 -3.57
N ALA A 78 -18.16 -15.82 -2.40
CA ALA A 78 -17.81 -14.58 -1.69
C ALA A 78 -16.33 -14.57 -1.31
N ALA A 79 -15.81 -15.64 -0.72
CA ALA A 79 -14.39 -15.76 -0.36
C ALA A 79 -13.47 -15.63 -1.58
N ALA A 80 -13.80 -16.31 -2.69
CA ALA A 80 -13.02 -16.22 -3.93
C ALA A 80 -13.08 -14.81 -4.56
N GLY A 81 -14.25 -14.19 -4.54
CA GLY A 81 -14.43 -12.81 -4.99
C GLY A 81 -13.56 -11.84 -4.19
N MET A 82 -13.62 -11.90 -2.84
CA MET A 82 -12.80 -11.08 -1.95
C MET A 82 -11.30 -11.33 -2.18
N ALA A 83 -10.89 -12.60 -2.25
CA ALA A 83 -9.49 -12.94 -2.54
C ALA A 83 -9.00 -12.34 -3.86
N SER A 84 -9.89 -12.19 -4.85
CA SER A 84 -9.56 -11.55 -6.13
C SER A 84 -9.39 -10.04 -6.04
N ASP A 85 -9.90 -9.39 -4.99
CA ASP A 85 -9.81 -7.93 -4.81
C ASP A 85 -8.50 -7.49 -4.16
N TYR A 86 -7.80 -8.37 -3.43
CA TYR A 86 -6.49 -8.04 -2.89
C TYR A 86 -5.42 -7.94 -3.98
N PRO A 87 -4.50 -6.96 -3.89
CA PRO A 87 -3.35 -6.86 -4.80
C PRO A 87 -2.47 -8.13 -4.77
N PRO A 88 -1.90 -8.53 -5.89
CA PRO A 88 -2.08 -8.06 -7.27
C PRO A 88 -3.25 -8.77 -8.01
N GLY A 89 -4.43 -8.77 -7.42
CA GLY A 89 -5.59 -9.53 -7.90
C GLY A 89 -6.34 -8.89 -9.08
N LYS A 90 -7.29 -9.68 -9.63
CA LYS A 90 -8.14 -9.26 -10.77
C LYS A 90 -9.26 -8.29 -10.40
N ARG A 91 -9.48 -8.03 -9.10
CA ARG A 91 -10.43 -7.07 -8.53
C ARG A 91 -11.86 -7.27 -9.02
N LEU A 92 -12.36 -8.52 -8.98
CA LEU A 92 -13.63 -8.92 -9.61
C LEU A 92 -14.85 -8.31 -8.92
N LEU A 93 -14.87 -8.23 -7.58
CA LEU A 93 -16.03 -7.71 -6.85
C LEU A 93 -16.27 -6.22 -7.11
N ARG A 94 -15.19 -5.43 -7.12
CA ARG A 94 -15.33 -3.98 -7.31
C ARG A 94 -15.78 -3.58 -8.70
N ARG A 95 -15.68 -4.48 -9.72
CA ARG A 95 -16.19 -4.21 -11.06
C ARG A 95 -17.71 -3.95 -11.10
N ALA A 96 -18.45 -4.40 -10.08
CA ALA A 96 -19.88 -4.12 -9.94
C ALA A 96 -20.15 -2.75 -9.29
N LEU A 97 -19.13 -2.05 -8.79
CA LEU A 97 -19.27 -0.74 -8.14
C LEU A 97 -19.11 0.39 -9.17
N PRO A 98 -19.60 1.60 -8.84
CA PRO A 98 -19.42 2.77 -9.69
C PRO A 98 -17.92 3.02 -9.96
N ARG A 99 -17.61 3.35 -11.21
CA ARG A 99 -16.27 3.79 -11.59
C ARG A 99 -16.08 5.25 -11.21
N ARG A 100 -14.89 5.56 -10.74
CA ARG A 100 -14.37 6.89 -10.44
C ARG A 100 -13.06 7.10 -11.20
N THR A 101 -12.39 8.21 -10.95
CA THR A 101 -11.11 8.55 -11.55
C THR A 101 -10.08 8.74 -10.45
N THR A 102 -8.92 8.12 -10.60
CA THR A 102 -7.70 8.38 -9.83
C THR A 102 -6.71 9.18 -10.66
N TYR A 103 -5.78 9.85 -10.01
CA TYR A 103 -4.91 10.85 -10.64
C TYR A 103 -3.45 10.60 -10.24
N ASN A 104 -2.70 9.91 -11.11
CA ASN A 104 -1.27 9.72 -10.90
C ASN A 104 -0.50 10.96 -11.36
N VAL A 105 0.54 11.35 -10.63
CA VAL A 105 1.48 12.41 -11.03
C VAL A 105 2.78 11.78 -11.46
N VAL A 106 3.24 12.13 -12.66
CA VAL A 106 4.45 11.58 -13.28
C VAL A 106 5.40 12.74 -13.62
N CYS A 107 6.57 12.73 -12.99
CA CYS A 107 7.68 13.64 -13.30
C CYS A 107 8.87 12.81 -13.78
N GLU A 108 9.44 13.16 -14.92
CA GLU A 108 10.54 12.43 -15.55
C GLU A 108 11.80 13.29 -15.57
N LEU A 109 12.91 12.74 -15.08
CA LEU A 109 14.21 13.40 -14.98
C LEU A 109 15.30 12.50 -15.61
N GLY A 110 16.41 13.12 -15.99
CA GLY A 110 17.53 12.45 -16.66
C GLY A 110 17.32 12.31 -18.17
N PRO A 111 18.25 11.63 -18.87
CA PRO A 111 18.21 11.51 -20.34
C PRO A 111 17.00 10.71 -20.82
N ALA A 112 16.20 11.28 -21.72
CA ALA A 112 15.05 10.59 -22.31
C ALA A 112 15.45 9.34 -23.13
N THR A 113 16.71 9.26 -23.55
CA THR A 113 17.28 8.13 -24.32
C THR A 113 17.94 7.07 -23.45
N ALA A 114 17.91 7.21 -22.11
CA ALA A 114 18.50 6.24 -21.21
C ALA A 114 17.81 4.87 -21.35
N GLU A 115 18.62 3.84 -21.43
CA GLU A 115 18.13 2.45 -21.52
C GLU A 115 17.65 1.91 -20.16
N ARG A 116 18.14 2.51 -19.08
CA ARG A 116 17.82 2.11 -17.69
C ARG A 116 16.87 3.09 -17.05
N THR A 117 15.95 2.59 -16.28
CA THR A 117 14.93 3.41 -15.61
C THR A 117 14.81 3.06 -14.13
N VAL A 118 14.79 4.07 -13.27
CA VAL A 118 14.32 3.93 -11.89
C VAL A 118 12.96 4.61 -11.77
N VAL A 119 11.99 3.93 -11.18
CA VAL A 119 10.67 4.49 -10.84
C VAL A 119 10.60 4.61 -9.32
N ALA A 120 10.70 5.84 -8.80
CA ALA A 120 10.50 6.11 -7.38
C ALA A 120 9.03 6.42 -7.14
N ILE A 121 8.39 5.64 -6.24
CA ILE A 121 6.94 5.65 -6.02
C ILE A 121 6.61 6.19 -4.64
N ALA A 122 5.57 7.00 -4.55
CA ALA A 122 4.85 7.34 -3.32
C ALA A 122 3.36 7.47 -3.64
N HIS A 123 2.47 7.37 -2.65
CA HIS A 123 1.07 7.72 -2.88
C HIS A 123 0.69 9.05 -2.21
N HIS A 124 -0.27 9.76 -2.79
CA HIS A 124 -0.71 11.05 -2.26
C HIS A 124 -2.16 11.07 -1.78
N ASP A 125 -2.89 9.99 -1.92
CA ASP A 125 -4.18 9.85 -1.24
C ASP A 125 -4.01 9.52 0.25
N ALA A 126 -5.08 9.59 1.02
CA ALA A 126 -5.07 9.33 2.44
C ALA A 126 -6.24 8.43 2.85
N ALA A 127 -6.01 7.62 3.89
CA ALA A 127 -6.91 6.60 4.37
C ALA A 127 -8.16 7.16 5.04
N HIS A 128 -9.23 6.38 5.03
CA HIS A 128 -10.30 6.52 6.00
C HIS A 128 -9.87 5.93 7.35
N SER A 129 -10.20 6.61 8.44
CA SER A 129 -10.04 6.07 9.78
C SER A 129 -10.96 4.86 10.02
N GLY A 130 -10.76 4.15 11.11
CA GLY A 130 -11.62 3.05 11.55
C GLY A 130 -11.24 2.52 12.92
N LEU A 131 -12.20 1.95 13.65
CA LEU A 131 -11.95 1.36 14.98
C LEU A 131 -10.93 0.22 14.95
N VAL A 132 -10.79 -0.46 13.80
CA VAL A 132 -9.79 -1.52 13.61
C VAL A 132 -8.35 -0.99 13.61
N PHE A 133 -8.16 0.31 13.40
CA PHE A 133 -6.87 1.00 13.42
C PHE A 133 -6.60 1.69 14.77
N HIS A 134 -7.46 1.50 15.77
CA HIS A 134 -7.30 2.17 17.07
C HIS A 134 -5.96 1.79 17.71
N PRO A 135 -5.11 2.76 18.12
CA PRO A 135 -3.73 2.53 18.59
C PRO A 135 -3.59 1.55 19.75
N LYS A 136 -4.63 1.41 20.58
CA LYS A 136 -4.63 0.41 21.68
C LYS A 136 -4.67 -1.04 21.22
N LEU A 137 -5.09 -1.33 19.98
CA LEU A 137 -5.18 -2.72 19.52
C LEU A 137 -3.80 -3.38 19.37
N PRO A 138 -2.82 -2.75 18.68
CA PRO A 138 -1.47 -3.29 18.63
C PRO A 138 -0.78 -3.28 20.00
N GLU A 139 -1.03 -2.30 20.88
CA GLU A 139 -0.52 -2.31 22.26
C GLU A 139 -1.03 -3.53 23.06
N ILE A 140 -2.31 -3.89 22.91
CA ILE A 140 -2.87 -5.08 23.54
C ILE A 140 -2.24 -6.35 22.96
N ALA A 141 -2.06 -6.42 21.64
CA ALA A 141 -1.42 -7.55 20.99
C ALA A 141 0.04 -7.72 21.47
N ASP A 142 0.75 -6.62 21.66
CA ASP A 142 2.11 -6.62 22.21
C ASP A 142 2.16 -7.13 23.65
N ARG A 143 1.30 -6.60 24.54
CA ARG A 143 1.19 -7.08 25.93
C ARG A 143 0.84 -8.58 26.03
N LEU A 144 0.21 -9.15 25.02
CA LEU A 144 -0.06 -10.57 24.91
C LEU A 144 1.11 -11.36 24.30
N GLY A 145 2.23 -10.69 23.99
CA GLY A 145 3.41 -11.28 23.37
C GLY A 145 3.17 -11.78 21.95
N MET A 146 2.19 -11.20 21.25
CA MET A 146 1.85 -11.61 19.88
C MET A 146 2.78 -10.98 18.84
N ILE A 147 3.24 -9.74 19.09
CA ILE A 147 4.07 -8.97 18.15
C ILE A 147 5.50 -9.51 18.09
N GLU A 148 6.10 -9.84 19.23
CA GLU A 148 7.47 -10.36 19.30
C GLU A 148 7.66 -11.69 18.57
N ARG A 149 6.60 -12.52 18.50
CA ARG A 149 6.66 -13.90 17.97
C ARG A 149 6.71 -13.99 16.44
N THR A 150 6.61 -12.90 15.74
CA THR A 150 6.51 -12.91 14.28
C THR A 150 7.38 -11.81 13.66
N ASP A 151 7.94 -12.08 12.47
CA ASP A 151 8.64 -11.09 11.65
C ASP A 151 7.68 -10.39 10.68
N THR A 152 6.40 -10.31 11.04
CA THR A 152 5.36 -9.69 10.20
C THR A 152 4.56 -8.67 10.97
N SER A 153 4.02 -7.67 10.24
CA SER A 153 2.98 -6.81 10.77
C SER A 153 1.71 -7.62 11.14
N PRO A 154 0.82 -7.08 12.01
CA PRO A 154 -0.44 -7.73 12.34
C PRO A 154 -1.31 -7.99 11.09
N PRO A 155 -1.92 -9.20 10.93
CA PRO A 155 -2.71 -9.55 9.75
C PRO A 155 -4.16 -9.03 9.87
N LEU A 156 -4.37 -7.71 9.78
CA LEU A 156 -5.67 -7.07 9.99
C LEU A 156 -6.76 -7.57 9.02
N MET A 157 -6.39 -7.98 7.81
CA MET A 157 -7.34 -8.44 6.80
C MET A 157 -7.63 -9.94 6.84
N ALA A 158 -6.91 -10.73 7.66
CA ALA A 158 -7.13 -12.17 7.74
C ALA A 158 -8.54 -12.57 8.22
N PRO A 159 -9.15 -11.92 9.24
CA PRO A 159 -10.52 -12.22 9.66
C PRO A 159 -11.56 -11.94 8.59
N VAL A 160 -11.31 -10.93 7.73
CA VAL A 160 -12.25 -10.45 6.70
C VAL A 160 -12.52 -11.55 5.67
N VAL A 161 -11.48 -12.19 5.14
CA VAL A 161 -11.61 -13.33 4.21
C VAL A 161 -11.87 -14.64 4.99
N GLY A 162 -11.33 -14.76 6.19
CA GLY A 162 -11.49 -15.93 7.04
C GLY A 162 -12.95 -16.27 7.36
N GLY A 163 -13.81 -15.25 7.53
CA GLY A 163 -15.23 -15.44 7.78
C GLY A 163 -15.93 -16.26 6.70
N PRO A 164 -15.98 -15.80 5.44
CA PRO A 164 -16.56 -16.55 4.32
C PRO A 164 -15.91 -17.92 4.08
N VAL A 165 -14.59 -18.05 4.23
CA VAL A 165 -13.87 -19.33 4.11
C VAL A 165 -14.35 -20.33 5.15
N LEU A 166 -14.42 -19.94 6.43
CA LEU A 166 -14.91 -20.82 7.51
C LEU A 166 -16.38 -21.19 7.32
N ALA A 167 -17.22 -20.24 6.85
CA ALA A 167 -18.62 -20.50 6.54
C ALA A 167 -18.76 -21.57 5.44
N ALA A 168 -17.98 -21.45 4.35
CA ALA A 168 -17.98 -22.39 3.24
C ALA A 168 -17.48 -23.79 3.70
N LEU A 169 -16.32 -23.87 4.35
CA LEU A 169 -15.74 -25.10 4.86
C LEU A 169 -16.71 -25.81 5.83
N GLY A 170 -17.29 -25.05 6.76
CA GLY A 170 -18.26 -25.59 7.72
C GLY A 170 -19.53 -26.12 7.04
N ALA A 171 -20.02 -25.43 5.99
CA ALA A 171 -21.15 -25.85 5.19
C ALA A 171 -20.88 -27.20 4.49
N PHE A 172 -19.79 -27.32 3.74
CA PHE A 172 -19.45 -28.50 2.96
C PHE A 172 -19.08 -29.71 3.85
N THR A 173 -18.35 -29.45 4.96
CA THR A 173 -17.93 -30.52 5.89
C THR A 173 -18.99 -30.90 6.93
N GLY A 174 -20.07 -30.11 7.04
CA GLY A 174 -21.10 -30.29 8.06
C GLY A 174 -20.71 -29.86 9.47
N ARG A 175 -19.59 -29.21 9.63
CA ARG A 175 -19.08 -28.74 10.93
C ARG A 175 -19.75 -27.42 11.33
N ARG A 176 -20.90 -27.52 12.02
CA ARG A 176 -21.72 -26.35 12.43
C ARG A 176 -20.93 -25.27 13.19
N LEU A 177 -19.94 -25.66 14.00
CA LEU A 177 -19.10 -24.68 14.73
C LEU A 177 -18.31 -23.78 13.77
N LEU A 178 -17.67 -24.37 12.76
CA LEU A 178 -16.95 -23.57 11.73
C LEU A 178 -17.90 -22.61 11.01
N THR A 179 -19.09 -23.08 10.64
CA THR A 179 -20.10 -22.22 10.00
C THR A 179 -20.51 -21.07 10.92
N LYS A 180 -20.75 -21.32 12.21
CA LYS A 180 -21.10 -20.29 13.19
C LYS A 180 -19.98 -19.26 13.35
N LEU A 181 -18.72 -19.71 13.49
CA LEU A 181 -17.56 -18.83 13.57
C LEU A 181 -17.42 -17.98 12.30
N GLY A 182 -17.61 -18.60 11.12
CA GLY A 182 -17.60 -17.90 9.84
C GLY A 182 -18.69 -16.82 9.74
N VAL A 183 -19.89 -17.09 10.24
CA VAL A 183 -21.00 -16.11 10.30
C VAL A 183 -20.64 -14.94 11.22
N VAL A 184 -20.14 -15.21 12.42
CA VAL A 184 -19.77 -14.15 13.39
C VAL A 184 -18.66 -13.27 12.83
N LEU A 185 -17.58 -13.87 12.28
CA LEU A 185 -16.50 -13.13 11.64
C LEU A 185 -17.00 -12.33 10.42
N GLY A 186 -17.87 -12.93 9.58
CA GLY A 186 -18.43 -12.25 8.42
C GLY A 186 -19.26 -11.03 8.81
N ILE A 187 -20.12 -11.14 9.83
CA ILE A 187 -20.90 -10.00 10.33
C ILE A 187 -19.98 -8.92 10.91
N GLY A 188 -19.02 -9.31 11.75
CA GLY A 188 -18.07 -8.38 12.34
C GLY A 188 -17.22 -7.65 11.26
N SER A 189 -16.75 -8.38 10.26
CA SER A 189 -16.01 -7.80 9.13
C SER A 189 -16.87 -6.86 8.29
N ALA A 190 -18.12 -7.24 8.00
CA ALA A 190 -19.03 -6.36 7.28
C ALA A 190 -19.31 -5.06 8.03
N ALA A 191 -19.48 -5.14 9.35
CA ALA A 191 -19.67 -3.96 10.20
C ALA A 191 -18.40 -3.07 10.24
N ALA A 192 -17.21 -3.67 10.36
CA ALA A 192 -15.95 -2.94 10.33
C ALA A 192 -15.71 -2.25 8.97
N MET A 193 -15.98 -2.94 7.86
CA MET A 193 -15.85 -2.35 6.52
C MET A 193 -16.85 -1.19 6.31
N ALA A 194 -18.09 -1.34 6.77
CA ALA A 194 -19.08 -0.26 6.69
C ALA A 194 -18.68 0.93 7.58
N GLU A 195 -18.11 0.66 8.75
CA GLU A 195 -17.64 1.69 9.67
C GLU A 195 -16.49 2.49 9.05
N ILE A 196 -15.47 1.84 8.46
CA ILE A 196 -14.38 2.50 7.73
C ILE A 196 -14.94 3.40 6.61
N GLY A 197 -15.83 2.89 5.79
CA GLY A 197 -16.40 3.64 4.67
C GLY A 197 -17.29 4.83 5.05
N MET A 198 -17.66 4.97 6.33
CA MET A 198 -18.43 6.08 6.88
C MET A 198 -17.60 7.03 7.75
N ARG A 199 -16.33 6.71 8.00
CA ARG A 199 -15.43 7.55 8.79
C ARG A 199 -14.79 8.63 7.94
N GLU A 200 -14.32 9.65 8.62
CA GLU A 200 -13.54 10.74 8.04
C GLU A 200 -12.17 10.25 7.57
N VAL A 201 -11.60 10.98 6.64
CA VAL A 201 -10.24 10.75 6.13
C VAL A 201 -9.24 11.32 7.12
N VAL A 202 -8.16 10.60 7.37
CA VAL A 202 -7.08 11.05 8.25
C VAL A 202 -6.19 12.08 7.55
N PRO A 203 -5.41 12.90 8.29
CA PRO A 203 -4.49 13.86 7.68
C PRO A 203 -3.43 13.20 6.79
N GLY A 204 -2.96 11.99 7.14
CA GLY A 204 -2.05 11.20 6.32
C GLY A 204 -0.67 11.86 6.15
N ALA A 205 -0.11 12.43 7.22
CA ALA A 205 1.19 13.08 7.16
C ALA A 205 2.32 12.07 7.05
N ASN A 206 2.31 11.02 7.89
CA ASN A 206 3.23 9.91 7.76
C ASN A 206 2.80 8.99 6.61
N ASP A 207 1.51 8.67 6.53
CA ASP A 207 0.91 7.77 5.56
C ASP A 207 0.07 8.53 4.52
N ASN A 208 0.62 9.00 3.37
CA ASN A 208 2.00 8.84 2.93
C ASN A 208 2.62 10.22 2.54
N GLY A 209 2.26 11.29 3.26
CA GLY A 209 2.81 12.63 3.04
C GLY A 209 4.34 12.67 3.12
N THR A 210 4.95 11.84 4.00
CA THR A 210 6.41 11.71 4.13
C THR A 210 7.07 11.26 2.83
N ALA A 211 6.50 10.27 2.16
CA ALA A 211 7.03 9.79 0.90
C ALA A 211 6.80 10.78 -0.24
N VAL A 212 5.67 11.50 -0.25
CA VAL A 212 5.42 12.57 -1.24
C VAL A 212 6.47 13.68 -1.14
N VAL A 213 6.78 14.14 0.07
CA VAL A 213 7.83 15.16 0.24
C VAL A 213 9.23 14.60 -0.07
N SER A 214 9.44 13.31 0.13
CA SER A 214 10.69 12.66 -0.28
C SER A 214 10.85 12.65 -1.80
N LEU A 215 9.77 12.46 -2.59
CA LEU A 215 9.83 12.62 -4.06
C LEU A 215 10.21 14.04 -4.47
N LEU A 216 9.71 15.07 -3.76
CA LEU A 216 10.08 16.48 -4.04
C LEU A 216 11.55 16.75 -3.70
N ALA A 217 12.04 16.22 -2.58
CA ALA A 217 13.46 16.33 -2.21
C ALA A 217 14.37 15.62 -3.23
N LEU A 218 13.97 14.43 -3.68
CA LEU A 218 14.68 13.72 -4.75
C LEU A 218 14.67 14.51 -6.06
N ALA A 219 13.55 15.17 -6.41
CA ALA A 219 13.50 16.02 -7.59
C ALA A 219 14.52 17.16 -7.52
N GLU A 220 14.57 17.86 -6.38
CA GLU A 220 15.52 18.95 -6.15
C GLU A 220 16.97 18.48 -6.34
N GLN A 221 17.36 17.39 -5.69
CA GLN A 221 18.68 16.78 -5.78
C GLN A 221 19.04 16.32 -7.21
N LEU A 222 18.08 15.74 -7.91
CA LEU A 222 18.27 15.23 -9.27
C LEU A 222 18.26 16.34 -10.33
N ILE A 223 17.68 17.50 -10.04
CA ILE A 223 17.79 18.71 -10.88
C ILE A 223 19.14 19.38 -10.69
N GLU A 224 19.61 19.50 -9.44
CA GLU A 224 20.94 20.05 -9.12
C GLU A 224 22.07 19.18 -9.67
N GLN A 225 21.93 17.87 -9.61
CA GLN A 225 22.89 16.90 -10.11
C GLN A 225 22.16 15.84 -10.96
N PRO A 226 21.94 16.12 -12.26
CA PRO A 226 21.19 15.20 -13.13
C PRO A 226 21.90 13.86 -13.30
N PRO A 227 21.14 12.73 -13.31
CA PRO A 227 21.70 11.44 -13.66
C PRO A 227 22.21 11.44 -15.11
N GLU A 228 23.35 10.78 -15.36
CA GLU A 228 24.01 10.79 -16.66
C GLU A 228 23.49 9.70 -17.61
N SER A 229 23.16 8.52 -17.09
CA SER A 229 22.81 7.33 -17.86
C SER A 229 21.47 6.69 -17.47
N LEU A 230 20.76 7.29 -16.52
CA LEU A 230 19.55 6.77 -15.92
C LEU A 230 18.37 7.71 -16.15
N ARG A 231 17.24 7.18 -16.63
CA ARG A 231 15.95 7.86 -16.58
C ARG A 231 15.33 7.64 -15.21
N VAL A 232 14.93 8.69 -14.54
CA VAL A 232 14.23 8.62 -13.25
C VAL A 232 12.78 9.08 -13.45
N ILE A 233 11.84 8.25 -13.05
CA ILE A 233 10.41 8.57 -13.00
C ILE A 233 10.05 8.74 -11.53
N LEU A 234 9.74 9.97 -11.12
CA LEU A 234 9.15 10.25 -9.82
C LEU A 234 7.64 10.14 -9.99
N LEU A 235 7.08 9.09 -9.41
CA LEU A 235 5.69 8.71 -9.57
C LEU A 235 4.95 8.87 -8.24
N SER A 236 4.02 9.82 -8.19
CA SER A 236 3.09 9.87 -7.08
C SER A 236 1.74 9.30 -7.54
N VAL A 237 1.36 8.15 -7.02
CA VAL A 237 0.10 7.50 -7.38
C VAL A 237 -1.04 7.97 -6.51
N GLY A 238 -2.23 7.98 -7.08
CA GLY A 238 -3.47 8.09 -6.33
C GLY A 238 -4.04 6.72 -5.98
N SER A 239 -5.02 6.70 -5.10
CA SER A 239 -5.83 5.51 -4.80
C SER A 239 -5.02 4.28 -4.36
N GLU A 240 -3.91 4.48 -3.62
CA GLU A 240 -3.21 3.39 -2.93
C GLU A 240 -4.11 2.81 -1.85
N GLU A 241 -4.73 3.68 -1.06
CA GLU A 241 -5.62 3.37 0.06
C GLU A 241 -6.90 2.62 -0.34
N SER A 242 -7.12 2.47 -1.64
CA SER A 242 -8.13 1.56 -2.19
C SER A 242 -7.52 0.29 -2.81
N PHE A 243 -6.37 -0.15 -2.27
CA PHE A 243 -5.57 -1.28 -2.73
C PHE A 243 -4.83 -1.01 -4.04
N SER A 244 -4.02 0.04 -4.06
CA SER A 244 -3.08 0.39 -5.14
C SER A 244 -3.74 0.48 -6.52
N GLU A 245 -4.93 1.15 -6.62
CA GLU A 245 -5.62 1.26 -7.92
C GLU A 245 -4.83 2.14 -8.90
N GLY A 246 -4.17 3.20 -8.41
CA GLY A 246 -3.33 4.07 -9.23
C GLY A 246 -2.10 3.36 -9.76
N MET A 247 -1.38 2.61 -8.90
CA MET A 247 -0.21 1.86 -9.33
C MET A 247 -0.57 0.75 -10.31
N LYS A 248 -1.71 0.07 -10.08
CA LYS A 248 -2.20 -0.91 -11.04
C LYS A 248 -2.47 -0.28 -12.41
N ALA A 249 -3.10 0.89 -12.44
CA ALA A 249 -3.39 1.61 -13.69
C ALA A 249 -2.09 2.10 -14.37
N PHE A 250 -1.12 2.61 -13.59
CA PHE A 250 0.21 2.91 -14.09
C PHE A 250 0.86 1.68 -14.73
N GLY A 251 0.77 0.53 -14.07
CA GLY A 251 1.29 -0.73 -14.60
C GLY A 251 0.61 -1.14 -15.92
N GLU A 252 -0.72 -1.03 -16.02
CA GLU A 252 -1.45 -1.35 -17.25
C GLU A 252 -1.04 -0.45 -18.42
N ARG A 253 -0.68 0.81 -18.16
CA ARG A 253 -0.23 1.79 -19.16
C ARG A 253 1.25 1.64 -19.51
N HIS A 254 2.14 1.55 -18.52
CA HIS A 254 3.58 1.76 -18.69
C HIS A 254 4.41 0.46 -18.69
N PHE A 255 4.00 -0.62 -18.02
CA PHE A 255 4.76 -1.87 -18.00
C PHE A 255 5.03 -2.47 -19.38
N PRO A 256 4.13 -2.33 -20.39
CA PRO A 256 4.44 -2.80 -21.75
C PRO A 256 5.68 -2.13 -22.39
N THR A 257 6.08 -0.95 -21.92
CA THR A 257 7.22 -0.19 -22.46
C THR A 257 8.42 -0.17 -21.51
N LEU A 258 8.27 -0.63 -20.27
CA LEU A 258 9.33 -0.73 -19.28
C LEU A 258 9.92 -2.14 -19.29
N THR A 259 11.19 -2.27 -19.69
CA THR A 259 11.88 -3.57 -19.74
C THR A 259 12.27 -3.99 -18.32
N ARG A 260 11.94 -5.23 -17.92
CA ARG A 260 12.18 -5.71 -16.54
C ARG A 260 13.66 -5.72 -16.18
N GLU A 261 14.51 -6.07 -17.11
CA GLU A 261 15.96 -6.19 -16.93
C GLU A 261 16.65 -4.84 -16.74
N SER A 262 16.00 -3.76 -17.18
CA SER A 262 16.53 -2.39 -17.12
C SER A 262 15.64 -1.42 -16.36
N THR A 263 14.67 -1.91 -15.57
CA THR A 263 13.81 -1.09 -14.73
C THR A 263 13.87 -1.53 -13.27
N PHE A 264 14.11 -0.58 -12.38
CA PHE A 264 14.08 -0.76 -10.93
C PHE A 264 12.97 0.09 -10.31
N PHE A 265 12.18 -0.50 -9.43
CA PHE A 265 11.14 0.21 -8.68
C PHE A 265 11.58 0.43 -7.23
N LEU A 266 11.52 1.68 -6.79
CA LEU A 266 11.81 2.09 -5.43
C LEU A 266 10.54 2.72 -4.84
N CYS A 267 9.83 1.98 -3.99
CA CYS A 267 8.65 2.49 -3.33
C CYS A 267 9.03 3.08 -1.97
N LEU A 268 8.48 4.25 -1.66
CA LEU A 268 8.56 4.89 -0.36
C LEU A 268 7.20 4.83 0.31
N GLU A 269 7.18 4.36 1.56
CA GLU A 269 5.93 4.06 2.28
C GLU A 269 6.04 4.44 3.76
N SER A 270 5.27 5.46 4.20
CA SER A 270 5.18 5.85 5.62
C SER A 270 6.56 5.99 6.27
N THR A 271 7.46 6.82 5.71
CA THR A 271 8.88 6.88 6.12
C THR A 271 9.14 7.72 7.38
N GLY A 272 8.12 8.15 8.11
CA GLY A 272 8.23 9.07 9.25
C GLY A 272 7.95 8.44 10.62
N SER A 273 8.05 7.12 10.78
CA SER A 273 8.03 6.44 12.08
C SER A 273 9.45 6.28 12.63
N PRO A 274 9.65 6.00 13.95
CA PRO A 274 10.97 6.01 14.57
C PRO A 274 12.03 5.10 13.95
N HIS A 275 11.62 4.02 13.25
CA HIS A 275 12.56 3.03 12.75
C HIS A 275 12.42 2.85 11.24
N LEU A 276 13.42 3.33 10.49
CA LEU A 276 13.50 3.08 9.05
C LEU A 276 13.72 1.58 8.78
N LEU A 277 13.17 1.08 7.69
CA LEU A 277 13.34 -0.30 7.28
C LEU A 277 13.28 -0.45 5.75
N VAL A 278 13.82 -1.54 5.26
CA VAL A 278 13.56 -2.06 3.93
C VAL A 278 12.70 -3.31 4.08
N LEU A 279 11.49 -3.31 3.52
CA LEU A 279 10.58 -4.45 3.60
C LEU A 279 11.21 -5.69 2.96
N ARG A 280 11.15 -6.83 3.66
CA ARG A 280 11.65 -8.11 3.13
C ARG A 280 10.63 -8.83 2.28
N GLY A 281 9.36 -8.55 2.50
CA GLY A 281 8.26 -9.12 1.75
C GLY A 281 6.93 -8.51 2.17
N GLU A 282 5.91 -8.76 1.35
CA GLU A 282 4.56 -8.27 1.61
C GLU A 282 3.48 -9.15 1.00
N GLY A 283 2.25 -8.98 1.47
CA GLY A 283 1.07 -9.59 0.87
C GLY A 283 -0.01 -10.00 1.84
N PHE A 284 -1.22 -9.69 1.48
CA PHE A 284 -2.44 -9.92 2.27
C PHE A 284 -2.74 -11.41 2.51
N LEU A 285 -2.77 -12.20 1.45
CA LEU A 285 -3.12 -13.62 1.48
C LEU A 285 -1.92 -14.53 1.29
N LYS A 286 -0.97 -14.11 0.47
CA LYS A 286 0.24 -14.86 0.16
C LYS A 286 1.42 -13.90 0.31
N MET A 287 2.29 -14.19 1.26
CA MET A 287 3.56 -13.48 1.40
C MET A 287 4.40 -13.69 0.13
N ARG A 288 4.93 -12.58 -0.39
CA ARG A 288 5.89 -12.54 -1.49
C ARG A 288 7.16 -11.87 -0.96
N GLU A 289 8.30 -12.51 -1.16
CA GLU A 289 9.59 -11.93 -0.78
C GLU A 289 10.05 -10.96 -1.88
N TYR A 290 10.67 -9.87 -1.47
CA TYR A 290 11.31 -8.93 -2.40
C TYR A 290 12.55 -9.56 -3.06
N PRO A 291 12.93 -9.13 -4.29
CA PRO A 291 14.08 -9.67 -5.00
C PRO A 291 15.37 -9.55 -4.19
N ALA A 292 16.13 -10.65 -4.09
CA ALA A 292 17.34 -10.69 -3.27
C ALA A 292 18.41 -9.67 -3.72
N ARG A 293 18.47 -9.36 -5.03
CA ARG A 293 19.42 -8.36 -5.56
C ARG A 293 19.04 -6.96 -5.10
N ALA A 294 17.75 -6.62 -5.15
CA ALA A 294 17.25 -5.35 -4.66
C ALA A 294 17.53 -5.20 -3.14
N LEU A 295 17.25 -6.24 -2.35
CA LEU A 295 17.52 -6.23 -0.91
C LEU A 295 19.02 -6.08 -0.59
N ALA A 296 19.88 -6.79 -1.33
CA ALA A 296 21.33 -6.69 -1.14
C ALA A 296 21.87 -5.30 -1.48
N LEU A 297 21.32 -4.65 -2.52
CA LEU A 297 21.65 -3.27 -2.86
C LEU A 297 21.28 -2.33 -1.70
N MET A 298 20.05 -2.44 -1.19
CA MET A 298 19.55 -1.57 -0.12
C MET A 298 20.34 -1.75 1.18
N ASP A 299 20.63 -3.00 1.57
CA ASP A 299 21.39 -3.30 2.79
C ASP A 299 22.82 -2.78 2.69
N GLY A 300 23.48 -2.96 1.53
CA GLY A 300 24.82 -2.45 1.32
C GLY A 300 24.91 -0.91 1.36
N LEU A 301 23.92 -0.22 0.77
CA LEU A 301 23.86 1.23 0.81
C LEU A 301 23.55 1.76 2.21
N ALA A 302 22.67 1.10 2.96
CA ALA A 302 22.40 1.48 4.34
C ALA A 302 23.64 1.37 5.22
N GLU A 303 24.45 0.31 5.06
CA GLU A 303 25.72 0.14 5.75
C GLU A 303 26.73 1.24 5.35
N GLU A 304 26.88 1.52 4.07
CA GLU A 304 27.77 2.58 3.57
C GLU A 304 27.41 3.99 4.08
N LEU A 305 26.10 4.25 4.26
CA LEU A 305 25.59 5.53 4.73
C LEU A 305 25.49 5.64 6.26
N ASP A 306 25.82 4.58 7.00
CA ASP A 306 25.58 4.46 8.44
C ASP A 306 24.12 4.71 8.82
N VAL A 307 23.19 4.18 8.01
CA VAL A 307 21.73 4.23 8.25
C VAL A 307 21.29 2.93 8.90
N TRP A 308 20.79 3.02 10.12
CA TRP A 308 20.27 1.85 10.81
C TRP A 308 18.89 1.45 10.25
N LEU A 309 18.73 0.17 9.93
CA LEU A 309 17.48 -0.41 9.45
C LEU A 309 16.87 -1.37 10.46
N TYR A 310 15.57 -1.22 10.74
CA TYR A 310 14.83 -2.21 11.52
C TYR A 310 14.85 -3.58 10.80
N PRO A 311 15.24 -4.66 11.49
CA PRO A 311 15.55 -5.92 10.81
C PRO A 311 14.32 -6.73 10.41
N ASN A 312 14.42 -7.38 9.26
CA ASN A 312 13.62 -8.54 8.82
C ASN A 312 12.09 -8.38 8.78
N LEU A 313 11.55 -7.16 8.77
CA LEU A 313 10.10 -6.98 8.78
C LEU A 313 9.48 -7.30 7.41
N ARG A 314 8.35 -8.02 7.45
CA ARG A 314 7.42 -8.26 6.35
C ARG A 314 6.06 -7.65 6.68
N THR A 315 5.34 -7.15 5.70
CA THR A 315 3.99 -6.66 5.96
C THR A 315 2.89 -7.64 5.51
N ARG A 316 1.85 -7.77 6.33
CA ARG A 316 0.61 -8.51 6.00
C ARG A 316 -0.43 -7.60 5.33
N SER A 317 0.03 -6.50 4.77
CA SER A 317 -0.69 -5.60 3.87
C SER A 317 -0.02 -5.59 2.49
N GLY A 318 -0.21 -4.56 1.72
CA GLY A 318 0.49 -4.32 0.46
C GLY A 318 0.77 -2.84 0.33
N THR A 319 1.85 -2.51 -0.35
CA THR A 319 2.20 -1.18 -0.80
C THR A 319 2.12 -1.13 -2.34
N ASP A 320 2.35 0.02 -2.94
CA ASP A 320 2.44 0.14 -4.40
C ASP A 320 3.58 -0.71 -4.99
N GLY A 321 4.62 -1.01 -4.20
CA GLY A 321 5.70 -1.92 -4.58
C GLY A 321 5.25 -3.35 -4.89
N LEU A 322 4.12 -3.79 -4.33
CA LEU A 322 3.58 -5.12 -4.58
C LEU A 322 3.17 -5.34 -6.04
N GLU A 323 2.64 -4.33 -6.71
CA GLU A 323 2.20 -4.44 -8.12
C GLU A 323 3.42 -4.58 -9.05
N SER A 324 4.49 -3.80 -8.85
CA SER A 324 5.73 -3.92 -9.65
C SER A 324 6.49 -5.23 -9.38
N MET A 325 6.64 -5.61 -8.10
CA MET A 325 7.24 -6.89 -7.71
C MET A 325 6.48 -8.07 -8.31
N ALA A 326 5.15 -8.05 -8.25
CA ALA A 326 4.30 -9.11 -8.79
C ALA A 326 4.36 -9.20 -10.32
N ALA A 327 4.66 -8.08 -11.00
CA ALA A 327 4.91 -8.03 -12.43
C ALA A 327 6.32 -8.51 -12.81
N GLY A 328 7.19 -8.81 -11.83
CA GLY A 328 8.52 -9.39 -12.03
C GLY A 328 9.64 -8.37 -12.20
N TYR A 329 9.44 -7.14 -11.73
CA TYR A 329 10.51 -6.14 -11.70
C TYR A 329 11.37 -6.25 -10.43
N GLU A 330 12.64 -5.86 -10.54
CA GLU A 330 13.47 -5.58 -9.36
C GLU A 330 12.83 -4.42 -8.60
N THR A 331 12.45 -4.68 -7.36
CA THR A 331 11.68 -3.75 -6.53
C THR A 331 12.20 -3.75 -5.10
N ALA A 332 12.35 -2.58 -4.51
CA ALA A 332 12.58 -2.39 -3.08
C ALA A 332 11.54 -1.43 -2.50
N VAL A 333 11.23 -1.59 -1.23
CA VAL A 333 10.36 -0.68 -0.47
C VAL A 333 11.11 -0.18 0.75
N ILE A 334 11.30 1.13 0.83
CA ILE A 334 11.74 1.83 2.03
C ILE A 334 10.48 2.22 2.80
N ALA A 335 10.38 1.78 4.03
CA ALA A 335 9.27 2.10 4.91
C ALA A 335 9.77 2.44 6.32
N SER A 336 8.87 2.72 7.24
CA SER A 336 9.23 2.85 8.64
C SER A 336 8.20 2.19 9.55
N CYS A 337 8.60 1.90 10.79
CA CYS A 337 7.71 1.34 11.78
C CYS A 337 8.02 1.83 13.20
N THR A 338 7.08 1.56 14.09
CA THR A 338 7.28 1.60 15.54
C THR A 338 7.72 0.21 16.05
N ASP A 339 8.01 0.08 17.34
CA ASP A 339 8.23 -1.21 17.99
C ASP A 339 7.05 -2.17 17.84
N LEU A 340 5.86 -1.65 17.52
CA LEU A 340 4.64 -2.44 17.27
C LEU A 340 4.55 -2.99 15.85
N LYS A 341 5.61 -2.87 15.02
CA LYS A 341 5.73 -3.38 13.66
C LYS A 341 4.66 -2.86 12.69
N GLN A 342 4.27 -1.60 12.89
CA GLN A 342 3.37 -0.86 12.02
C GLN A 342 3.78 0.61 11.98
N PRO A 343 3.36 1.39 10.97
CA PRO A 343 3.59 2.83 10.94
C PRO A 343 3.02 3.54 12.17
N ALA A 344 3.65 4.62 12.60
CA ALA A 344 3.12 5.47 13.66
C ALA A 344 1.80 6.10 13.23
N ASN A 345 0.82 6.14 14.13
CA ASN A 345 -0.51 6.72 13.89
C ASN A 345 -1.28 6.16 12.67
N TYR A 346 -1.00 4.93 12.28
CA TYR A 346 -1.53 4.26 11.10
C TYR A 346 -3.06 4.39 11.00
N HIS A 347 -3.54 5.06 9.93
CA HIS A 347 -4.95 5.36 9.65
C HIS A 347 -5.69 6.01 10.82
N TRP A 348 -4.99 6.89 11.60
CA TRP A 348 -5.54 7.52 12.78
C TRP A 348 -5.41 9.05 12.74
N TRP A 349 -6.25 9.74 13.47
CA TRP A 349 -6.36 11.22 13.52
C TRP A 349 -5.07 11.96 13.89
N HIS A 350 -4.16 11.28 14.58
CA HIS A 350 -2.87 11.81 14.99
C HIS A 350 -1.77 11.63 13.94
N ASP A 351 -2.13 11.21 12.74
CA ASP A 351 -1.19 11.18 11.61
C ASP A 351 -1.00 12.59 11.04
N LEU A 352 -0.35 13.44 11.85
CA LEU A 352 -0.08 14.85 11.62
C LEU A 352 1.42 15.08 11.42
N ALA A 353 1.79 16.14 10.71
CA ALA A 353 3.18 16.52 10.47
C ALA A 353 3.98 16.71 11.77
N GLU A 354 3.36 17.20 12.84
CA GLU A 354 3.98 17.39 14.16
C GLU A 354 4.40 16.08 14.84
N ASN A 355 3.82 14.94 14.43
CA ASN A 355 4.08 13.61 14.97
C ASN A 355 5.00 12.76 14.09
N VAL A 356 5.56 13.35 13.04
CA VAL A 356 6.49 12.68 12.10
C VAL A 356 7.91 12.77 12.63
N ASP A 357 8.65 11.66 12.59
CA ASP A 357 10.09 11.63 12.79
C ASP A 357 10.81 12.06 11.50
N PHE A 358 11.16 13.34 11.42
CA PHE A 358 11.87 13.89 10.27
C PHE A 358 13.31 13.39 10.12
N GLY A 359 13.91 12.85 11.19
CA GLY A 359 15.21 12.20 11.11
C GLY A 359 15.13 10.95 10.26
N THR A 360 14.12 10.11 10.52
CA THR A 360 13.87 8.91 9.74
C THR A 360 13.49 9.23 8.28
N VAL A 361 12.70 10.30 8.05
CA VAL A 361 12.41 10.78 6.68
C VAL A 361 13.69 11.16 5.95
N ALA A 362 14.60 11.92 6.61
CA ALA A 362 15.87 12.32 6.01
C ALA A 362 16.74 11.11 5.65
N ASP A 363 16.82 10.09 6.52
CA ASP A 363 17.54 8.86 6.22
C ASP A 363 16.89 8.08 5.05
N GLY A 364 15.56 8.07 4.95
CA GLY A 364 14.84 7.50 3.82
C GLY A 364 15.16 8.21 2.50
N ILE A 365 15.24 9.54 2.49
CA ILE A 365 15.65 10.34 1.33
C ILE A 365 17.10 10.03 0.95
N ARG A 366 18.03 10.04 1.92
CA ARG A 366 19.45 9.72 1.69
C ARG A 366 19.64 8.34 1.07
N LEU A 367 18.94 7.34 1.59
CA LEU A 367 18.99 5.97 1.08
C LEU A 367 18.40 5.88 -0.34
N SER A 368 17.31 6.62 -0.60
CA SER A 368 16.68 6.67 -1.93
C SER A 368 17.58 7.33 -2.97
N GLU A 369 18.17 8.48 -2.63
CA GLU A 369 19.12 9.15 -3.51
C GLU A 369 20.33 8.28 -3.81
N ALA A 370 20.95 7.70 -2.77
CA ALA A 370 22.09 6.80 -2.95
C ALA A 370 21.76 5.59 -3.83
N THR A 371 20.52 5.08 -3.74
CA THR A 371 20.05 4.00 -4.62
C THR A 371 20.02 4.46 -6.08
N ILE A 372 19.44 5.63 -6.34
CA ILE A 372 19.37 6.19 -7.70
C ILE A 372 20.78 6.45 -8.24
N ARG A 373 21.68 7.09 -7.45
CA ARG A 373 23.07 7.36 -7.84
C ARG A 373 23.86 6.08 -8.12
N ARG A 374 23.73 5.07 -7.26
CA ARG A 374 24.39 3.77 -7.45
C ARG A 374 23.93 3.09 -8.74
N LEU A 375 22.62 3.14 -9.06
CA LEU A 375 22.08 2.55 -10.28
C LEU A 375 22.44 3.34 -11.54
N ASP A 376 22.70 4.64 -11.42
CA ASP A 376 23.24 5.46 -12.52
C ASP A 376 24.68 5.11 -12.83
N GLU A 377 25.52 4.95 -11.80
CA GLU A 377 26.92 4.54 -11.94
C GLU A 377 27.06 3.10 -12.39
N ARG A 378 26.35 2.21 -11.72
CA ARG A 378 26.45 0.75 -11.94
C ARG A 378 25.09 0.08 -11.76
N TRP A 379 24.60 -0.53 -12.83
CA TRP A 379 23.36 -1.32 -12.77
C TRP A 379 23.55 -2.62 -11.97
N LEU A 380 22.43 -3.18 -11.47
CA LEU A 380 22.35 -4.41 -10.65
C LEU A 380 23.07 -5.61 -11.27
#